data_8bea92960d7dbc5483d08353139b9b3c
#
_entry.id   8bea92960d7dbc5483d08353139b9b3c
#
_cell.length_a   1.000
_cell.length_b   1.000
_cell.length_c   1.000
_cell.angle_alpha   90.00
_cell.angle_beta   90.00
_cell.angle_gamma   90.00
#
_symmetry.space_group_name_H-M   'P 1'
#
loop_
_entity.id
_entity.type
_entity.pdbx_description
1 polymer ?
#
loop_
_entity_poly.entity_id
_entity_poly.type
_entity_poly.pdbx_seq_one_letter_code
_entity_poly.pdbx_strand_id
1 'polypeptide(L)'
;VLTAVKEGLRRDGRAPTVRALADMTGAASTSTVQRRISALIDLGLLRRTDGTLEVVEDVVDVNDPHGPQALQIEVFNPNEIADDEHHDTVIAVPPQLLSHGDHVVVVVRDDGMAPDFHVGDLVLVQQLPMADLPDDPPEPYFVAATVGGTTIIRSLAKLGGKPWLMASNPAHSPVNLDDASLIGRAVSIMRRL
;
A
#
# COMPACT_ATOMS: atom_id res chain seq x y z
N VAL A 1 13.75 -17.48 -8.72
CA VAL A 1 12.80 -17.61 -9.85
C VAL A 1 12.41 -16.24 -10.38
N LEU A 2 11.90 -15.31 -9.56
CA LEU A 2 11.50 -13.97 -10.01
C LEU A 2 12.66 -13.24 -10.71
N THR A 3 13.83 -13.20 -10.10
CA THR A 3 15.04 -12.61 -10.68
C THR A 3 15.39 -13.22 -12.05
N ALA A 4 15.28 -14.55 -12.17
CA ALA A 4 15.55 -15.25 -13.42
C ALA A 4 14.51 -14.94 -14.52
N VAL A 5 13.22 -14.70 -14.14
CA VAL A 5 12.19 -14.25 -15.08
C VAL A 5 12.50 -12.83 -15.56
N LYS A 6 12.84 -11.91 -14.64
CA LYS A 6 13.23 -10.53 -14.96
C LYS A 6 14.45 -10.50 -15.90
N GLU A 7 15.47 -11.30 -15.60
CA GLU A 7 16.69 -11.39 -16.41
C GLU A 7 16.39 -11.89 -17.84
N GLY A 8 15.54 -12.92 -17.97
CA GLY A 8 15.12 -13.43 -19.26
C GLY A 8 14.33 -12.41 -20.07
N LEU A 9 13.40 -11.69 -19.42
CA LEU A 9 12.64 -10.61 -20.06
C LEU A 9 13.56 -9.47 -20.54
N ARG A 10 14.55 -9.08 -19.73
CA ARG A 10 15.51 -8.01 -20.07
C ARG A 10 16.41 -8.43 -21.24
N ARG A 11 16.88 -9.69 -21.26
CA ARG A 11 17.82 -10.19 -22.27
C ARG A 11 17.16 -10.54 -23.60
N ASP A 12 16.03 -11.25 -23.55
CA ASP A 12 15.42 -11.90 -24.71
C ASP A 12 14.05 -11.31 -25.10
N GLY A 13 13.55 -10.33 -24.30
CA GLY A 13 12.21 -9.75 -24.46
C GLY A 13 11.07 -10.74 -24.20
N ARG A 14 11.39 -11.93 -23.67
CA ARG A 14 10.42 -12.99 -23.37
C ARG A 14 10.75 -13.67 -22.06
N ALA A 15 9.71 -14.08 -21.33
CA ALA A 15 9.90 -14.88 -20.14
C ALA A 15 10.52 -16.24 -20.45
N PRO A 16 11.52 -16.69 -19.70
CA PRO A 16 12.13 -18.01 -19.87
C PRO A 16 11.10 -19.11 -19.64
N THR A 17 11.28 -20.25 -20.32
CA THR A 17 10.46 -21.43 -20.07
C THR A 17 10.75 -22.00 -18.67
N VAL A 18 9.80 -22.79 -18.12
CA VAL A 18 9.96 -23.43 -16.78
C VAL A 18 11.25 -24.25 -16.73
N ARG A 19 11.63 -24.88 -17.83
CA ARG A 19 12.89 -25.67 -17.93
C ARG A 19 14.12 -24.76 -17.87
N ALA A 20 14.11 -23.67 -18.62
CA ALA A 20 15.19 -22.68 -18.58
C ALA A 20 15.29 -22.03 -17.19
N LEU A 21 14.17 -21.76 -16.54
CA LEU A 21 14.15 -21.27 -15.15
C LEU A 21 14.74 -22.28 -14.16
N ALA A 22 14.51 -23.58 -14.35
CA ALA A 22 15.14 -24.62 -13.53
C ALA A 22 16.67 -24.60 -13.67
N ASP A 23 17.15 -24.51 -14.90
CA ASP A 23 18.59 -24.46 -15.21
C ASP A 23 19.22 -23.16 -14.64
N MET A 24 18.57 -22.01 -14.82
CA MET A 24 19.06 -20.70 -14.32
C MET A 24 19.08 -20.61 -12.79
N THR A 25 18.17 -21.31 -12.11
CA THR A 25 18.03 -21.23 -10.65
C THR A 25 18.67 -22.40 -9.91
N GLY A 26 19.25 -23.36 -10.62
CA GLY A 26 19.79 -24.56 -10.02
C GLY A 26 18.75 -25.44 -9.33
N ALA A 27 17.48 -25.34 -9.75
CA ALA A 27 16.40 -26.09 -9.13
C ALA A 27 16.47 -27.57 -9.50
N ALA A 28 16.32 -28.45 -8.51
CA ALA A 28 16.39 -29.90 -8.69
C ALA A 28 15.32 -30.48 -9.62
N SER A 29 14.22 -29.74 -9.86
CA SER A 29 13.14 -30.18 -10.74
C SER A 29 12.28 -29.02 -11.26
N THR A 30 11.64 -29.22 -12.40
CA THR A 30 10.67 -28.28 -12.97
C THR A 30 9.42 -28.11 -12.09
N SER A 31 9.05 -29.16 -11.33
CA SER A 31 7.93 -29.10 -10.38
C SER A 31 8.21 -28.13 -9.22
N THR A 32 9.44 -28.04 -8.76
CA THR A 32 9.87 -27.06 -7.76
C THR A 32 9.75 -25.64 -8.30
N VAL A 33 10.15 -25.42 -9.56
CA VAL A 33 10.02 -24.11 -10.21
C VAL A 33 8.54 -23.74 -10.39
N GLN A 34 7.71 -24.68 -10.85
CA GLN A 34 6.26 -24.44 -11.01
C GLN A 34 5.60 -24.03 -9.68
N ARG A 35 5.92 -24.71 -8.56
CA ARG A 35 5.39 -24.34 -7.25
C ARG A 35 5.80 -22.94 -6.84
N ARG A 36 7.07 -22.58 -7.10
CA ARG A 36 7.56 -21.20 -6.83
C ARG A 36 6.91 -20.17 -7.73
N ILE A 37 6.65 -20.49 -8.99
CA ILE A 37 5.88 -19.61 -9.90
C ILE A 37 4.47 -19.41 -9.39
N SER A 38 3.76 -20.47 -8.98
CA SER A 38 2.41 -20.35 -8.41
C SER A 38 2.40 -19.46 -7.17
N ALA A 39 3.35 -19.68 -6.25
CA ALA A 39 3.47 -18.81 -5.07
C ALA A 39 3.73 -17.34 -5.43
N LEU A 40 4.52 -17.07 -6.47
CA LEU A 40 4.78 -15.70 -6.94
C LEU A 40 3.54 -15.08 -7.63
N ILE A 41 2.70 -15.89 -8.27
CA ILE A 41 1.41 -15.46 -8.82
C ILE A 41 0.43 -15.16 -7.68
N ASP A 42 0.34 -16.03 -6.67
CA ASP A 42 -0.51 -15.85 -5.49
C ASP A 42 -0.12 -14.58 -4.70
N LEU A 43 1.18 -14.23 -4.70
CA LEU A 43 1.70 -13.00 -4.12
C LEU A 43 1.53 -11.76 -5.04
N GLY A 44 0.96 -11.91 -6.24
CA GLY A 44 0.80 -10.82 -7.20
C GLY A 44 2.09 -10.34 -7.86
N LEU A 45 3.21 -11.07 -7.70
CA LEU A 45 4.53 -10.72 -8.24
C LEU A 45 4.73 -11.13 -9.69
N LEU A 46 4.00 -12.14 -10.11
CA LEU A 46 3.92 -12.63 -11.48
C LEU A 46 2.47 -12.75 -11.91
N ARG A 47 2.21 -12.58 -13.18
CA ARG A 47 0.93 -12.86 -13.82
C ARG A 47 1.15 -13.80 -14.99
N ARG A 48 0.15 -14.63 -15.31
CA ARG A 48 0.18 -15.47 -16.50
C ARG A 48 -0.87 -14.97 -17.49
N THR A 49 -0.42 -14.47 -18.64
CA THR A 49 -1.27 -14.01 -19.75
C THR A 49 -0.96 -14.86 -20.97
N ASP A 50 -1.96 -15.53 -21.51
CA ASP A 50 -1.84 -16.40 -22.70
C ASP A 50 -0.71 -17.45 -22.59
N GLY A 51 -0.51 -18.00 -21.39
CA GLY A 51 0.53 -19.01 -21.12
C GLY A 51 1.93 -18.42 -20.91
N THR A 52 2.12 -17.12 -21.10
CA THR A 52 3.38 -16.41 -20.87
C THR A 52 3.41 -15.84 -19.46
N LEU A 53 4.58 -15.91 -18.82
CA LEU A 53 4.80 -15.25 -17.52
C LEU A 53 5.13 -13.78 -17.74
N GLU A 54 4.40 -12.93 -17.07
CA GLU A 54 4.65 -11.49 -17.00
C GLU A 54 5.05 -11.11 -15.59
N VAL A 55 6.05 -10.26 -15.43
CA VAL A 55 6.34 -9.62 -14.15
C VAL A 55 5.32 -8.51 -13.96
N VAL A 56 4.66 -8.50 -12.82
CA VAL A 56 3.85 -7.35 -12.43
C VAL A 56 4.84 -6.26 -12.07
N GLU A 57 4.96 -5.23 -12.91
CA GLU A 57 6.01 -4.20 -12.84
C GLU A 57 5.99 -3.34 -11.57
N ASP A 58 4.93 -3.47 -10.77
CA ASP A 58 4.78 -2.74 -9.52
C ASP A 58 5.60 -3.35 -8.35
N VAL A 59 6.35 -4.42 -8.60
CA VAL A 59 7.25 -5.00 -7.59
C VAL A 59 8.66 -4.47 -7.77
N VAL A 60 8.98 -3.51 -6.97
CA VAL A 60 10.32 -2.94 -6.90
C VAL A 60 11.29 -3.98 -6.35
N ASP A 61 12.33 -4.29 -7.12
CA ASP A 61 13.44 -5.12 -6.65
C ASP A 61 14.28 -4.30 -5.66
N VAL A 62 14.14 -4.61 -4.38
CA VAL A 62 14.87 -3.95 -3.26
C VAL A 62 16.40 -4.00 -3.40
N ASN A 63 16.90 -4.91 -4.25
CA ASN A 63 18.35 -5.12 -4.46
C ASN A 63 18.83 -4.63 -5.83
N ASP A 64 17.98 -3.95 -6.61
CA ASP A 64 18.40 -3.37 -7.88
C ASP A 64 19.10 -2.01 -7.59
N PRO A 65 20.43 -1.89 -7.78
CA PRO A 65 21.13 -0.60 -7.59
C PRO A 65 20.68 0.47 -8.59
N HIS A 66 19.93 0.10 -9.64
CA HIS A 66 19.29 0.98 -10.60
C HIS A 66 17.77 0.94 -10.48
N GLY A 67 17.23 0.34 -9.40
CA GLY A 67 15.81 0.30 -9.09
C GLY A 67 15.22 1.68 -8.92
N PRO A 68 13.89 1.81 -8.99
CA PRO A 68 13.24 3.11 -8.88
C PRO A 68 13.66 3.78 -7.58
N GLN A 69 14.15 5.00 -7.72
CA GLN A 69 14.40 5.90 -6.61
C GLN A 69 13.11 6.06 -5.81
N ALA A 70 13.24 6.33 -4.50
CA ALA A 70 12.09 6.57 -3.64
C ALA A 70 11.05 7.45 -4.35
N LEU A 71 9.81 6.97 -4.39
CA LEU A 71 8.71 7.74 -4.97
C LEU A 71 8.43 8.96 -4.09
N GLN A 72 8.31 10.10 -4.72
CA GLN A 72 7.91 11.32 -4.05
C GLN A 72 6.39 11.33 -3.94
N ILE A 73 5.88 11.31 -2.71
CA ILE A 73 4.44 11.30 -2.43
C ILE A 73 4.07 12.60 -1.75
N GLU A 74 3.02 13.24 -2.23
CA GLU A 74 2.49 14.48 -1.68
C GLU A 74 1.93 14.26 -0.27
N VAL A 75 2.19 15.23 0.61
CA VAL A 75 1.56 15.28 1.93
C VAL A 75 0.19 15.91 1.79
N PHE A 76 -0.85 15.13 2.00
CA PHE A 76 -2.22 15.59 1.95
C PHE A 76 -2.53 16.55 3.12
N ASN A 77 -2.88 17.78 2.81
CA ASN A 77 -3.32 18.77 3.78
C ASN A 77 -4.69 19.32 3.37
N PRO A 78 -5.79 18.90 4.03
CA PRO A 78 -7.14 19.33 3.65
C PRO A 78 -7.41 20.82 3.82
N ASN A 79 -6.53 21.55 4.54
CA ASN A 79 -6.68 22.97 4.81
C ASN A 79 -5.93 23.88 3.81
N GLU A 80 -5.17 23.32 2.87
CA GLU A 80 -4.36 24.09 1.90
C GLU A 80 -5.12 24.49 0.62
N ILE A 81 -6.46 24.35 0.57
CA ILE A 81 -7.26 24.74 -0.60
C ILE A 81 -7.34 26.28 -0.78
N ALA A 82 -6.78 27.08 0.14
CA ALA A 82 -7.06 28.51 0.19
C ALA A 82 -5.87 29.45 -0.12
N ASP A 83 -4.63 28.98 -0.19
CA ASP A 83 -3.50 29.88 -0.46
C ASP A 83 -2.61 29.34 -1.59
N ASP A 84 -2.39 30.22 -2.58
CA ASP A 84 -1.67 29.99 -3.84
C ASP A 84 -0.14 29.80 -3.69
N GLU A 85 0.36 29.66 -2.47
CA GLU A 85 1.74 29.25 -2.14
C GLU A 85 1.75 27.78 -1.71
N HIS A 86 1.58 26.89 -2.69
CA HIS A 86 1.75 25.46 -2.51
C HIS A 86 3.20 25.15 -2.16
N HIS A 87 3.50 25.00 -0.90
CA HIS A 87 4.64 24.22 -0.49
C HIS A 87 4.24 22.75 -0.60
N ASP A 88 4.38 22.21 -1.81
CA ASP A 88 4.27 20.77 -2.07
C ASP A 88 5.30 20.06 -1.19
N THR A 89 4.91 19.75 0.04
CA THR A 89 5.75 18.95 0.91
C THR A 89 5.69 17.53 0.37
N VAL A 90 6.76 17.16 -0.31
CA VAL A 90 6.90 15.83 -0.92
C VAL A 90 7.78 14.99 0.00
N ILE A 91 7.34 13.77 0.30
CA ILE A 91 8.10 12.82 1.10
C ILE A 91 8.55 11.67 0.20
N ALA A 92 9.85 11.38 0.29
CA ALA A 92 10.43 10.22 -0.37
C ALA A 92 10.02 8.94 0.39
N VAL A 93 9.21 8.10 -0.25
CA VAL A 93 8.74 6.83 0.33
C VAL A 93 9.45 5.68 -0.37
N PRO A 94 10.06 4.74 0.39
CA PRO A 94 10.62 3.53 -0.17
C PRO A 94 9.55 2.74 -0.92
N PRO A 95 9.81 2.32 -2.16
CA PRO A 95 8.83 1.60 -2.98
C PRO A 95 8.30 0.32 -2.33
N GLN A 96 9.07 -0.27 -1.40
CA GLN A 96 8.69 -1.48 -0.66
C GLN A 96 7.47 -1.28 0.25
N LEU A 97 7.19 -0.03 0.63
CA LEU A 97 6.05 0.33 1.46
C LEU A 97 4.79 0.60 0.62
N LEU A 98 4.94 0.63 -0.70
CA LEU A 98 3.84 0.91 -1.61
C LEU A 98 3.14 -0.38 -2.01
N SER A 99 1.82 -0.39 -1.93
CA SER A 99 0.93 -1.39 -2.52
C SER A 99 0.44 -0.90 -3.90
N HIS A 100 -0.43 -1.66 -4.55
CA HIS A 100 -1.07 -1.22 -5.79
C HIS A 100 -1.96 0.01 -5.55
N GLY A 101 -2.03 0.90 -6.52
CA GLY A 101 -2.89 2.10 -6.50
C GLY A 101 -2.18 3.36 -6.02
N ASP A 102 -2.94 4.44 -5.96
CA ASP A 102 -2.45 5.76 -5.58
C ASP A 102 -2.25 5.87 -4.07
N HIS A 103 -1.24 6.62 -3.68
CA HIS A 103 -0.87 6.81 -2.28
C HIS A 103 -0.76 8.30 -1.97
N VAL A 104 -1.11 8.65 -0.75
CA VAL A 104 -0.86 9.95 -0.15
C VAL A 104 -0.25 9.78 1.24
N VAL A 105 0.45 10.78 1.72
CA VAL A 105 0.91 10.83 3.11
C VAL A 105 0.01 11.79 3.87
N VAL A 106 -0.50 11.37 5.02
CA VAL A 106 -1.25 12.23 5.92
C VAL A 106 -0.52 12.42 7.24
N VAL A 107 -0.64 13.60 7.82
CA VAL A 107 -0.07 13.92 9.13
C VAL A 107 -1.12 13.63 10.20
N VAL A 108 -0.78 12.86 11.23
CA VAL A 108 -1.66 12.64 12.39
C VAL A 108 -1.79 13.94 13.17
N ARG A 109 -3.01 14.44 13.31
CA ARG A 109 -3.31 15.73 13.93
C ARG A 109 -3.96 15.64 15.30
N ASP A 110 -4.45 14.45 15.69
CA ASP A 110 -5.08 14.23 17.01
C ASP A 110 -4.52 12.97 17.69
N ASP A 111 -4.88 12.78 18.93
CA ASP A 111 -4.49 11.64 19.76
C ASP A 111 -5.55 10.52 19.82
N GLY A 112 -6.51 10.55 18.89
CA GLY A 112 -7.63 9.61 18.87
C GLY A 112 -7.24 8.15 18.74
N MET A 113 -6.06 7.88 18.19
CA MET A 113 -5.53 6.52 18.03
C MET A 113 -4.30 6.26 18.90
N ALA A 114 -4.10 7.05 19.97
CA ALA A 114 -3.04 6.75 20.93
C ALA A 114 -3.33 5.41 21.67
N PRO A 115 -2.29 4.58 21.96
CA PRO A 115 -0.87 4.83 21.75
C PRO A 115 -0.32 4.42 20.37
N ASP A 116 -1.14 3.83 19.47
CA ASP A 116 -0.68 3.28 18.20
C ASP A 116 -0.15 4.38 17.26
N PHE A 117 -0.89 5.50 17.19
CA PHE A 117 -0.52 6.69 16.43
C PHE A 117 -0.33 7.88 17.35
N HIS A 118 0.69 8.70 17.08
CA HIS A 118 0.98 9.92 17.83
C HIS A 118 0.84 11.15 16.92
N VAL A 119 0.47 12.27 17.54
CA VAL A 119 0.44 13.55 16.82
C VAL A 119 1.80 13.84 16.20
N GLY A 120 1.80 14.17 14.91
CA GLY A 120 3.01 14.39 14.11
C GLY A 120 3.54 13.16 13.37
N ASP A 121 2.99 11.97 13.61
CA ASP A 121 3.30 10.81 12.77
C ASP A 121 2.88 11.07 11.33
N LEU A 122 3.67 10.55 10.40
CA LEU A 122 3.35 10.53 8.99
C LEU A 122 2.78 9.14 8.64
N VAL A 123 1.59 9.11 8.09
CA VAL A 123 0.92 7.86 7.71
C VAL A 123 0.81 7.77 6.22
N LEU A 124 1.39 6.72 5.65
CA LEU A 124 1.20 6.37 4.26
C LEU A 124 -0.18 5.76 4.10
N VAL A 125 -0.97 6.32 3.22
CA VAL A 125 -2.36 5.93 2.96
C VAL A 125 -2.51 5.52 1.51
N GLN A 126 -2.96 4.29 1.29
CA GLN A 126 -3.43 3.83 -0.02
C GLN A 126 -4.81 4.40 -0.25
N GLN A 127 -4.95 5.21 -1.29
CA GLN A 127 -6.27 5.77 -1.66
C GLN A 127 -7.18 4.65 -2.15
N LEU A 128 -8.40 4.63 -1.64
CA LEU A 128 -9.42 3.72 -2.13
C LEU A 128 -10.82 4.33 -1.94
N PRO A 129 -11.72 4.07 -2.89
CA PRO A 129 -13.10 4.49 -2.77
C PRO A 129 -13.83 3.69 -1.68
N MET A 130 -14.89 4.26 -1.13
CA MET A 130 -15.71 3.62 -0.09
C MET A 130 -16.25 2.24 -0.54
N ALA A 131 -16.51 2.07 -1.83
CA ALA A 131 -17.01 0.81 -2.39
C ALA A 131 -16.01 -0.36 -2.29
N ASP A 132 -14.71 -0.05 -2.15
CA ASP A 132 -13.64 -1.05 -2.06
C ASP A 132 -13.27 -1.38 -0.61
N LEU A 133 -13.96 -0.78 0.37
CA LEU A 133 -13.81 -1.19 1.76
C LEU A 133 -14.32 -2.60 1.97
N PRO A 134 -13.58 -3.43 2.73
CA PRO A 134 -14.03 -4.79 3.02
C PRO A 134 -15.33 -4.78 3.86
N ASP A 135 -16.25 -5.67 3.54
CA ASP A 135 -17.47 -5.87 4.31
C ASP A 135 -17.19 -6.35 5.74
N ASP A 136 -16.12 -7.11 5.92
CA ASP A 136 -15.63 -7.61 7.21
C ASP A 136 -14.12 -7.28 7.31
N PRO A 137 -13.79 -6.05 7.76
CA PRO A 137 -12.39 -5.64 7.84
C PRO A 137 -11.63 -6.48 8.87
N PRO A 138 -10.41 -6.94 8.54
CA PRO A 138 -9.56 -7.60 9.53
C PRO A 138 -9.20 -6.60 10.65
N GLU A 139 -9.19 -7.04 11.90
CA GLU A 139 -8.80 -6.19 13.02
C GLU A 139 -7.30 -6.27 13.30
N PRO A 140 -6.61 -5.12 13.44
CA PRO A 140 -7.07 -3.75 13.24
C PRO A 140 -7.05 -3.33 11.75
N TYR A 141 -8.07 -2.57 11.32
CA TYR A 141 -8.11 -1.98 9.98
C TYR A 141 -8.17 -0.44 10.11
N PHE A 142 -7.05 0.22 9.90
CA PHE A 142 -6.95 1.66 10.03
C PHE A 142 -7.23 2.37 8.71
N VAL A 143 -8.02 3.44 8.79
CA VAL A 143 -8.34 4.30 7.65
C VAL A 143 -8.07 5.76 7.97
N ALA A 144 -7.75 6.51 6.94
CA ALA A 144 -7.70 7.97 6.97
C ALA A 144 -8.99 8.53 6.38
N ALA A 145 -9.57 9.51 7.04
CA ALA A 145 -10.76 10.20 6.58
C ALA A 145 -10.74 11.68 6.99
N THR A 146 -11.49 12.50 6.28
CA THR A 146 -11.70 13.91 6.62
C THR A 146 -13.07 14.07 7.27
N VAL A 147 -13.10 14.67 8.46
CA VAL A 147 -14.31 14.99 9.22
C VAL A 147 -14.26 16.46 9.58
N GLY A 148 -15.28 17.22 9.14
CA GLY A 148 -15.33 18.66 9.43
C GLY A 148 -14.11 19.45 8.95
N GLY A 149 -13.46 19.01 7.84
CA GLY A 149 -12.26 19.64 7.31
C GLY A 149 -10.96 19.21 7.99
N THR A 150 -11.00 18.28 8.96
CA THR A 150 -9.81 17.77 9.65
C THR A 150 -9.56 16.31 9.25
N THR A 151 -8.31 16.00 8.90
CA THR A 151 -7.91 14.61 8.64
C THR A 151 -7.68 13.88 9.95
N ILE A 152 -8.33 12.73 10.09
CA ILE A 152 -8.21 11.82 11.22
C ILE A 152 -7.81 10.42 10.77
N ILE A 153 -7.11 9.69 11.64
CA ILE A 153 -6.88 8.25 11.50
C ILE A 153 -7.77 7.53 12.50
N ARG A 154 -8.48 6.51 12.09
CA ARG A 154 -9.38 5.72 12.97
C ARG A 154 -9.35 4.24 12.57
N SER A 155 -9.74 3.38 13.49
CA SER A 155 -10.02 1.99 13.18
C SER A 155 -11.42 1.88 12.56
N LEU A 156 -11.52 1.17 11.44
CA LEU A 156 -12.81 0.88 10.83
C LEU A 156 -13.47 -0.30 11.56
N ALA A 157 -14.70 -0.11 11.98
CA ALA A 157 -15.52 -1.16 12.59
C ALA A 157 -16.92 -1.15 12.00
N LYS A 158 -17.63 -2.29 12.08
CA LYS A 158 -19.01 -2.40 11.62
C LYS A 158 -19.95 -2.54 12.82
N LEU A 159 -20.78 -1.55 13.04
CA LEU A 159 -21.77 -1.53 14.13
C LEU A 159 -23.17 -1.45 13.54
N GLY A 160 -24.00 -2.46 13.82
CA GLY A 160 -25.37 -2.51 13.27
C GLY A 160 -25.43 -2.53 11.76
N GLY A 161 -24.44 -3.11 11.09
CA GLY A 161 -24.36 -3.20 9.63
C GLY A 161 -23.84 -1.92 8.95
N LYS A 162 -23.51 -0.86 9.71
CA LYS A 162 -22.95 0.40 9.19
C LYS A 162 -21.47 0.52 9.55
N PRO A 163 -20.66 1.15 8.66
CA PRO A 163 -19.25 1.41 8.95
C PRO A 163 -19.09 2.59 9.91
N TRP A 164 -18.23 2.41 10.91
CA TRP A 164 -17.90 3.40 11.90
C TRP A 164 -16.40 3.59 12.02
N LEU A 165 -15.99 4.82 12.28
CA LEU A 165 -14.62 5.22 12.59
C LEU A 165 -14.45 5.25 14.10
N MET A 166 -13.73 4.27 14.64
CA MET A 166 -13.54 4.08 16.08
C MET A 166 -12.20 4.66 16.52
N ALA A 167 -12.20 5.41 17.59
CA ALA A 167 -10.99 5.87 18.26
C ALA A 167 -10.53 4.83 19.30
N SER A 168 -9.21 4.67 19.48
CA SER A 168 -8.63 3.91 20.60
C SER A 168 -8.69 4.73 21.89
N ASN A 169 -8.54 6.05 21.77
CA ASN A 169 -8.67 6.98 22.90
C ASN A 169 -10.17 7.27 23.17
N PRO A 170 -10.72 6.91 24.35
CA PRO A 170 -12.13 7.09 24.67
C PRO A 170 -12.57 8.56 24.79
N ALA A 171 -11.64 9.51 24.80
CA ALA A 171 -11.96 10.94 24.74
C ALA A 171 -12.57 11.36 23.39
N HIS A 172 -12.39 10.54 22.35
CA HIS A 172 -12.92 10.78 21.02
C HIS A 172 -14.13 9.89 20.74
N SER A 173 -15.25 10.50 20.39
CA SER A 173 -16.47 9.77 20.03
C SER A 173 -16.32 9.06 18.70
N PRO A 174 -16.95 7.89 18.51
CA PRO A 174 -17.06 7.24 17.22
C PRO A 174 -17.75 8.16 16.19
N VAL A 175 -17.28 8.10 14.94
CA VAL A 175 -17.86 8.86 13.83
C VAL A 175 -18.45 7.88 12.82
N ASN A 176 -19.68 8.14 12.35
CA ASN A 176 -20.22 7.36 11.24
C ASN A 176 -19.42 7.68 9.98
N LEU A 177 -19.03 6.65 9.23
CA LEU A 177 -18.28 6.85 7.99
C LEU A 177 -19.09 7.63 6.94
N ASP A 178 -20.44 7.56 6.99
CA ASP A 178 -21.32 8.34 6.10
C ASP A 178 -21.18 9.86 6.34
N ASP A 179 -20.71 10.29 7.53
CA ASP A 179 -20.49 11.69 7.90
C ASP A 179 -19.04 12.14 7.65
N ALA A 180 -18.22 11.29 7.01
CA ALA A 180 -16.81 11.52 6.74
C ALA A 180 -16.49 11.33 5.25
N SER A 181 -15.42 11.98 4.79
CA SER A 181 -14.86 11.72 3.46
C SER A 181 -13.68 10.78 3.60
N LEU A 182 -13.84 9.53 3.14
CA LEU A 182 -12.77 8.53 3.16
C LEU A 182 -11.63 8.98 2.24
N ILE A 183 -10.39 8.93 2.75
CA ILE A 183 -9.17 9.12 1.96
C ILE A 183 -8.65 7.75 1.52
N GLY A 184 -8.56 6.78 2.44
CA GLY A 184 -8.09 5.46 2.12
C GLY A 184 -7.64 4.67 3.35
N ARG A 185 -6.95 3.55 3.08
CA ARG A 185 -6.41 2.65 4.10
C ARG A 185 -5.01 3.07 4.52
N ALA A 186 -4.76 3.15 5.82
CA ALA A 186 -3.41 3.32 6.36
C ALA A 186 -2.59 2.04 6.17
N VAL A 187 -1.42 2.16 5.54
CA VAL A 187 -0.56 1.01 5.20
C VAL A 187 0.79 1.04 5.90
N SER A 188 1.27 2.21 6.31
CA SER A 188 2.53 2.35 7.04
C SER A 188 2.57 3.61 7.88
N ILE A 189 3.35 3.59 8.95
CA ILE A 189 3.60 4.75 9.81
C ILE A 189 5.08 5.09 9.74
N MET A 190 5.39 6.36 9.57
CA MET A 190 6.74 6.92 9.63
C MET A 190 6.81 7.88 10.81
N ARG A 191 7.70 7.61 11.76
CA ARG A 191 7.88 8.40 12.98
C ARG A 191 9.33 8.80 13.13
N ARG A 192 9.58 10.06 13.48
CA ARG A 192 10.89 10.47 13.96
C ARG A 192 11.03 10.09 15.43
N LEU A 193 12.13 9.45 15.77
CA LEU A 193 12.52 9.13 17.14
C LEU A 193 13.22 10.31 17.80
#